data_81655d8503a9ecfcf801987b6dfd6b4d
#
_entry.id   81655d8503a9ecfcf801987b6dfd6b4d
#
_cell.length_a   1.000
_cell.length_b   1.000
_cell.length_c   1.000
_cell.angle_alpha   90.00
_cell.angle_beta   90.00
_cell.angle_gamma   90.00
#
_symmetry.space_group_name_H-M   'P 1'
#
loop_
_entity.id
_entity.type
_entity.pdbx_description
1 polymer ?
#
loop_
_entity_poly.entity_id
_entity_poly.type
_entity_poly.pdbx_seq_one_letter_code
_entity_poly.pdbx_strand_id
1 'polypeptide(L)'
;AAEGIVESYIHMGGKIGVLVEVNCETDFVAKSDDFKNFAHDVALQIASMKPTCVAIEDLDAKAVELEREIYKNQALAEPKPKPMNIIEKMVDGRIQKYYKEVCLLEQDFFKDPGKTIKQYQNEVTAKVGEKVAIRRFVRYEMGEGIEKRKDDYLGEISENLAKMQQNG
;
A
#
# COMPACT_ATOMS: atom_id res chain seq x y z
N ALA A 1 4.75 20.21 -12.38
CA ALA A 1 6.14 19.83 -12.69
C ALA A 1 6.20 19.18 -14.06
N ALA A 2 7.15 19.59 -14.88
CA ALA A 2 7.31 19.09 -16.24
C ALA A 2 8.44 18.05 -16.37
N GLU A 3 9.20 17.84 -15.32
CA GLU A 3 10.36 16.97 -15.27
C GLU A 3 10.23 15.90 -14.19
N GLY A 4 11.09 14.91 -14.26
CA GLY A 4 11.10 13.83 -13.31
C GLY A 4 11.62 12.54 -13.93
N ILE A 5 11.38 11.43 -13.25
CA ILE A 5 11.74 10.09 -13.76
C ILE A 5 10.61 9.11 -13.50
N VAL A 6 10.60 8.04 -14.29
CA VAL A 6 9.86 6.82 -13.97
C VAL A 6 10.88 5.79 -13.50
N GLU A 7 10.78 5.39 -12.23
CA GLU A 7 11.64 4.37 -11.65
C GLU A 7 10.92 3.02 -11.71
N SER A 8 11.67 1.97 -11.98
CA SER A 8 11.16 0.60 -12.01
C SER A 8 11.87 -0.26 -10.98
N TYR A 9 11.13 -1.22 -10.42
CA TYR A 9 11.69 -2.25 -9.55
C TYR A 9 10.99 -3.56 -9.83
N ILE A 10 11.77 -4.57 -10.14
CA ILE A 10 11.29 -5.95 -10.27
C ILE A 10 11.95 -6.76 -9.16
N HIS A 11 11.12 -7.31 -8.27
CA HIS A 11 11.63 -8.11 -7.17
C HIS A 11 12.24 -9.42 -7.67
N MET A 12 13.22 -9.90 -6.93
CA MET A 12 13.93 -11.15 -7.24
C MET A 12 12.93 -12.28 -7.54
N GLY A 13 13.10 -12.96 -8.67
CA GLY A 13 12.18 -13.97 -9.15
C GLY A 13 11.07 -13.45 -10.06
N GLY A 14 10.95 -12.14 -10.27
CA GLY A 14 10.02 -11.55 -11.23
C GLY A 14 8.55 -11.60 -10.80
N LYS A 15 8.25 -11.79 -9.52
CA LYS A 15 6.88 -11.96 -9.03
C LYS A 15 6.19 -10.67 -8.59
N ILE A 16 6.95 -9.60 -8.41
CA ILE A 16 6.45 -8.27 -8.06
C ILE A 16 7.15 -7.28 -8.96
N GLY A 17 6.37 -6.40 -9.59
CA GLY A 17 6.89 -5.32 -10.42
C GLY A 17 6.26 -3.99 -10.05
N VAL A 18 7.07 -2.93 -10.01
CA VAL A 18 6.65 -1.58 -9.66
C VAL A 18 7.18 -0.61 -10.70
N LEU A 19 6.31 0.33 -11.10
CA LEU A 19 6.69 1.55 -11.80
C LEU A 19 6.17 2.72 -10.99
N VAL A 20 7.01 3.71 -10.73
CA VAL A 20 6.62 4.93 -10.01
C VAL A 20 7.15 6.16 -10.73
N GLU A 21 6.28 7.15 -10.89
CA GLU A 21 6.64 8.45 -11.45
C GLU A 21 6.86 9.44 -10.30
N VAL A 22 8.07 10.01 -10.25
CA VAL A 22 8.44 11.05 -9.31
C VAL A 22 8.80 12.30 -10.10
N ASN A 23 8.19 13.42 -9.76
CA ASN A 23 8.36 14.68 -10.46
C ASN A 23 9.24 15.66 -9.69
N CYS A 24 9.90 16.52 -10.43
CA CYS A 24 10.64 17.70 -9.97
C CYS A 24 10.48 18.82 -10.99
N GLU A 25 11.17 19.94 -10.78
CA GLU A 25 11.01 21.12 -11.65
C GLU A 25 11.99 21.13 -12.82
N THR A 26 13.20 20.61 -12.64
CA THR A 26 14.27 20.64 -13.67
C THR A 26 14.85 19.28 -13.94
N ASP A 27 15.32 19.09 -15.16
CA ASP A 27 16.07 17.90 -15.57
C ASP A 27 17.39 17.74 -14.78
N PHE A 28 17.97 18.85 -14.36
CA PHE A 28 19.17 18.85 -13.52
C PHE A 28 18.94 18.09 -12.20
N VAL A 29 17.84 18.37 -11.51
CA VAL A 29 17.47 17.68 -10.27
C VAL A 29 17.08 16.23 -10.57
N ALA A 30 16.36 15.97 -11.67
CA ALA A 30 15.98 14.62 -12.07
C ALA A 30 17.19 13.69 -12.25
N LYS A 31 18.34 14.22 -12.62
CA LYS A 31 19.58 13.47 -12.80
C LYS A 31 20.43 13.37 -11.53
N SER A 32 20.08 14.10 -10.47
CA SER A 32 20.84 14.08 -9.22
C SER A 32 20.71 12.75 -8.49
N ASP A 33 21.75 12.39 -7.73
CA ASP A 33 21.76 11.16 -6.96
C ASP A 33 20.69 11.18 -5.84
N ASP A 34 20.51 12.31 -5.19
CA ASP A 34 19.51 12.45 -4.14
C ASP A 34 18.08 12.16 -4.65
N PHE A 35 17.75 12.67 -5.83
CA PHE A 35 16.45 12.43 -6.46
C PHE A 35 16.29 10.98 -6.89
N LYS A 36 17.32 10.42 -7.55
CA LYS A 36 17.31 9.02 -8.01
C LYS A 36 17.22 8.03 -6.84
N ASN A 37 17.95 8.29 -5.76
CA ASN A 37 17.89 7.45 -4.57
C ASN A 37 16.52 7.49 -3.92
N PHE A 38 15.89 8.65 -3.86
CA PHE A 38 14.53 8.79 -3.38
C PHE A 38 13.56 7.98 -4.21
N ALA A 39 13.59 8.13 -5.53
CA ALA A 39 12.71 7.38 -6.44
C ALA A 39 12.91 5.87 -6.29
N HIS A 40 14.15 5.41 -6.16
CA HIS A 40 14.46 4.00 -5.95
C HIS A 40 13.91 3.49 -4.61
N ASP A 41 14.13 4.23 -3.53
CA ASP A 41 13.61 3.88 -2.21
C ASP A 41 12.08 3.83 -2.20
N VAL A 42 11.42 4.74 -2.90
CA VAL A 42 9.96 4.74 -3.05
C VAL A 42 9.48 3.50 -3.82
N ALA A 43 10.17 3.11 -4.88
CA ALA A 43 9.83 1.88 -5.62
C ALA A 43 9.95 0.64 -4.72
N LEU A 44 10.99 0.56 -3.89
CA LEU A 44 11.16 -0.51 -2.91
C LEU A 44 10.05 -0.51 -1.85
N GLN A 45 9.68 0.68 -1.37
CA GLN A 45 8.58 0.85 -0.41
C GLN A 45 7.27 0.32 -0.97
N ILE A 46 6.94 0.66 -2.21
CA ILE A 46 5.72 0.20 -2.88
C ILE A 46 5.72 -1.32 -3.02
N ALA A 47 6.83 -1.88 -3.45
CA ALA A 47 6.97 -3.34 -3.57
C ALA A 47 6.77 -4.05 -2.24
N SER A 48 7.34 -3.53 -1.16
CA SER A 48 7.38 -4.16 0.17
C SER A 48 6.10 -3.95 0.95
N MET A 49 5.53 -2.75 0.93
CA MET A 49 4.45 -2.34 1.84
C MET A 49 3.06 -2.28 1.20
N LYS A 50 2.97 -2.50 -0.10
CA LYS A 50 1.70 -2.61 -0.86
C LYS A 50 0.72 -1.45 -0.65
N PRO A 51 1.13 -0.17 -0.78
CA PRO A 51 0.14 0.91 -0.73
C PRO A 51 -0.83 0.80 -1.91
N THR A 52 -2.04 1.31 -1.74
CA THR A 52 -3.06 1.31 -2.81
C THR A 52 -3.18 2.65 -3.52
N CYS A 53 -2.68 3.72 -2.91
CA CYS A 53 -2.69 5.07 -3.47
C CYS A 53 -1.52 5.89 -2.94
N VAL A 54 -1.28 7.05 -3.52
CA VAL A 54 -0.20 7.95 -3.08
C VAL A 54 -0.61 8.72 -1.83
N ALA A 55 -1.73 9.41 -1.87
CA ALA A 55 -2.17 10.32 -0.81
C ALA A 55 -3.59 9.97 -0.32
N ILE A 56 -3.94 10.49 0.86
CA ILE A 56 -5.29 10.31 1.44
C ILE A 56 -6.36 10.82 0.46
N GLU A 57 -6.10 11.92 -0.23
CA GLU A 57 -7.03 12.54 -1.18
C GLU A 57 -7.34 11.65 -2.38
N ASP A 58 -6.49 10.66 -2.67
CA ASP A 58 -6.68 9.71 -3.77
C ASP A 58 -7.64 8.57 -3.40
N LEU A 59 -7.96 8.43 -2.12
CA LEU A 59 -8.89 7.38 -1.67
C LEU A 59 -10.33 7.71 -2.08
N ASP A 60 -11.07 6.67 -2.49
CA ASP A 60 -12.50 6.78 -2.70
C ASP A 60 -13.21 7.04 -1.36
N ALA A 61 -13.95 8.13 -1.27
CA ALA A 61 -14.70 8.50 -0.07
C ALA A 61 -15.69 7.40 0.35
N LYS A 62 -16.26 6.68 -0.61
CA LYS A 62 -17.18 5.55 -0.33
C LYS A 62 -16.45 4.38 0.31
N ALA A 63 -15.22 4.10 -0.11
CA ALA A 63 -14.41 3.03 0.47
C ALA A 63 -14.03 3.36 1.91
N VAL A 64 -13.68 4.61 2.20
CA VAL A 64 -13.38 5.08 3.56
C VAL A 64 -14.63 4.98 4.45
N GLU A 65 -15.77 5.41 3.95
CA GLU A 65 -17.04 5.34 4.71
C GLU A 65 -17.42 3.89 5.01
N LEU A 66 -17.22 2.98 4.07
CA LEU A 66 -17.44 1.55 4.28
C LEU A 66 -16.54 0.99 5.39
N GLU A 67 -15.27 1.37 5.41
CA GLU A 67 -14.35 0.98 6.49
C GLU A 67 -14.81 1.52 7.84
N ARG A 68 -15.30 2.77 7.89
CA ARG A 68 -15.88 3.36 9.12
C ARG A 68 -17.05 2.55 9.63
N GLU A 69 -17.97 2.18 8.76
CA GLU A 69 -19.15 1.39 9.12
C GLU A 69 -18.77 0.01 9.62
N ILE A 70 -17.80 -0.64 8.99
CA ILE A 70 -17.30 -1.95 9.42
C ILE A 70 -16.75 -1.87 10.84
N TYR A 71 -15.89 -0.90 11.14
CA TYR A 71 -15.32 -0.73 12.47
C TYR A 71 -16.37 -0.38 13.53
N LYS A 72 -17.31 0.48 13.16
CA LYS A 72 -18.43 0.86 14.04
C LYS A 72 -19.29 -0.35 14.39
N ASN A 73 -19.66 -1.14 13.39
CA ASN A 73 -20.47 -2.34 13.58
C ASN A 73 -19.75 -3.39 14.42
N GLN A 74 -18.45 -3.56 14.23
CA GLN A 74 -17.63 -4.44 15.07
C GLN A 74 -17.64 -3.99 16.54
N ALA A 75 -17.50 -2.70 16.80
CA ALA A 75 -17.52 -2.14 18.14
C ALA A 75 -18.89 -2.30 18.81
N LEU A 76 -19.98 -2.11 18.05
CA LEU A 76 -21.35 -2.27 18.56
C LEU A 76 -21.74 -3.72 18.80
N ALA A 77 -21.08 -4.68 18.15
CA ALA A 77 -21.36 -6.11 18.27
C ALA A 77 -20.70 -6.75 19.50
N GLU A 78 -19.88 -6.03 20.23
CA GLU A 78 -19.26 -6.53 21.49
C GLU A 78 -20.32 -6.76 22.55
N PRO A 79 -20.12 -7.73 23.48
CA PRO A 79 -21.11 -8.06 24.52
C PRO A 79 -21.48 -6.88 25.43
N LYS A 80 -20.54 -5.96 25.66
CA LYS A 80 -20.74 -4.73 26.43
C LYS A 80 -20.20 -3.56 25.64
N PRO A 81 -20.95 -3.06 24.64
CA PRO A 81 -20.48 -1.98 23.78
C PRO A 81 -20.26 -0.70 24.61
N LYS A 82 -19.20 0.01 24.24
CA LYS A 82 -18.90 1.31 24.86
C LYS A 82 -19.89 2.38 24.37
N PRO A 83 -20.00 3.52 25.08
CA PRO A 83 -20.81 4.64 24.63
C PRO A 83 -20.45 5.10 23.22
N MET A 84 -21.41 5.63 22.48
CA MET A 84 -21.26 6.02 21.09
C MET A 84 -20.12 7.04 20.88
N ASN A 85 -19.95 8.01 21.80
CA ASN A 85 -18.86 8.98 21.71
C ASN A 85 -17.48 8.33 21.81
N ILE A 86 -17.34 7.27 22.56
CA ILE A 86 -16.09 6.48 22.66
C ILE A 86 -15.90 5.66 21.38
N ILE A 87 -16.97 5.04 20.88
CA ILE A 87 -16.94 4.27 19.62
C ILE A 87 -16.50 5.16 18.45
N GLU A 88 -17.04 6.37 18.35
CA GLU A 88 -16.66 7.32 17.29
C GLU A 88 -15.16 7.67 17.34
N LYS A 89 -14.59 7.89 18.54
CA LYS A 89 -13.15 8.12 18.70
C LYS A 89 -12.33 6.89 18.31
N MET A 90 -12.80 5.70 18.64
CA MET A 90 -12.14 4.43 18.25
C MET A 90 -12.15 4.27 16.73
N VAL A 91 -13.27 4.58 16.09
CA VAL A 91 -13.40 4.53 14.62
C VAL A 91 -12.43 5.51 13.96
N ASP A 92 -12.35 6.75 14.46
CA ASP A 92 -11.41 7.75 13.94
C ASP A 92 -9.96 7.26 14.06
N GLY A 93 -9.59 6.65 15.18
CA GLY A 93 -8.26 6.07 15.37
C GLY A 93 -7.98 4.92 14.39
N ARG A 94 -8.97 4.07 14.14
CA ARG A 94 -8.89 2.97 13.16
C ARG A 94 -8.73 3.48 11.73
N ILE A 95 -9.41 4.56 11.39
CA ILE A 95 -9.29 5.18 10.06
C ILE A 95 -7.90 5.81 9.89
N GLN A 96 -7.35 6.44 10.89
CA GLN A 96 -5.97 6.96 10.84
C GLN A 96 -4.97 5.81 10.60
N LYS A 97 -5.16 4.67 11.26
CA LYS A 97 -4.35 3.48 11.02
C LYS A 97 -4.52 2.93 9.60
N TYR A 98 -5.74 2.93 9.09
CA TYR A 98 -6.04 2.54 7.71
C TYR A 98 -5.29 3.42 6.70
N TYR A 99 -5.28 4.74 6.89
CA TYR A 99 -4.49 5.65 6.04
C TYR A 99 -3.01 5.29 6.05
N LYS A 100 -2.45 4.97 7.21
CA LYS A 100 -1.05 4.58 7.33
C LYS A 100 -0.73 3.24 6.64
N GLU A 101 -1.70 2.39 6.47
CA GLU A 101 -1.53 1.11 5.78
C GLU A 101 -1.61 1.26 4.26
N VAL A 102 -2.54 2.06 3.76
CA VAL A 102 -2.88 2.06 2.33
C VAL A 102 -2.35 3.27 1.55
N CYS A 103 -2.06 4.39 2.22
CA CYS A 103 -1.55 5.60 1.57
C CYS A 103 -0.02 5.65 1.66
N LEU A 104 0.64 5.64 0.51
CA LEU A 104 2.10 5.63 0.42
C LEU A 104 2.73 6.74 1.26
N LEU A 105 2.24 7.99 1.14
CA LEU A 105 2.79 9.13 1.87
C LEU A 105 2.63 9.02 3.38
N GLU A 106 1.65 8.29 3.87
CA GLU A 106 1.38 8.12 5.29
C GLU A 106 2.12 6.91 5.90
N GLN A 107 2.68 6.03 5.07
CA GLN A 107 3.41 4.86 5.55
C GLN A 107 4.74 5.26 6.18
N ASP A 108 5.13 4.52 7.23
CA ASP A 108 6.47 4.61 7.75
C ASP A 108 7.47 4.07 6.72
N PHE A 109 8.58 4.78 6.52
CA PHE A 109 9.62 4.35 5.60
C PHE A 109 10.29 3.07 6.11
N PHE A 110 10.31 2.02 5.33
CA PHE A 110 10.82 0.71 5.78
C PHE A 110 12.30 0.72 6.17
N LYS A 111 13.10 1.58 5.54
CA LYS A 111 14.54 1.72 5.88
C LYS A 111 14.78 2.58 7.11
N ASP A 112 13.84 3.46 7.45
CA ASP A 112 13.93 4.36 8.61
C ASP A 112 12.53 4.62 9.17
N PRO A 113 11.99 3.69 9.98
CA PRO A 113 10.61 3.80 10.47
C PRO A 113 10.33 5.02 11.36
N GLY A 114 11.35 5.78 11.74
CA GLY A 114 11.18 7.03 12.47
C GLY A 114 10.62 8.17 11.62
N LYS A 115 10.46 7.98 10.33
CA LYS A 115 9.86 8.96 9.42
C LYS A 115 8.91 8.31 8.44
N THR A 116 7.92 9.09 7.97
CA THR A 116 7.01 8.69 6.91
C THR A 116 7.61 8.96 5.53
N ILE A 117 7.03 8.36 4.50
CA ILE A 117 7.42 8.68 3.10
C ILE A 117 7.21 10.16 2.80
N LYS A 118 6.14 10.77 3.34
CA LYS A 118 5.89 12.20 3.20
C LYS A 118 7.01 13.05 3.79
N GLN A 119 7.49 12.70 4.98
CA GLN A 119 8.63 13.37 5.61
C GLN A 119 9.92 13.21 4.79
N TYR A 120 10.15 12.01 4.27
CA TYR A 120 11.27 11.74 3.37
C TYR A 120 11.19 12.60 2.10
N GLN A 121 10.02 12.67 1.47
CA GLN A 121 9.78 13.54 0.31
C GLN A 121 10.11 15.02 0.63
N ASN A 122 9.66 15.50 1.78
CA ASN A 122 9.95 16.86 2.23
C ASN A 122 11.44 17.10 2.49
N GLU A 123 12.15 16.13 3.06
CA GLU A 123 13.61 16.20 3.24
C GLU A 123 14.35 16.31 1.91
N VAL A 124 13.95 15.52 0.91
CA VAL A 124 14.57 15.56 -0.43
C VAL A 124 14.26 16.90 -1.10
N THR A 125 13.03 17.39 -0.99
CA THR A 125 12.64 18.72 -1.48
C THR A 125 13.54 19.82 -0.90
N ALA A 126 13.76 19.79 0.40
CA ALA A 126 14.65 20.76 1.06
C ALA A 126 16.10 20.63 0.57
N LYS A 127 16.57 19.40 0.38
CA LYS A 127 17.96 19.11 -0.02
C LYS A 127 18.27 19.52 -1.44
N VAL A 128 17.35 19.28 -2.39
CA VAL A 128 17.56 19.62 -3.80
C VAL A 128 17.09 21.04 -4.15
N GLY A 129 16.34 21.70 -3.28
CA GLY A 129 15.85 23.04 -3.48
C GLY A 129 14.71 23.20 -4.47
N GLU A 130 14.07 22.12 -4.86
CA GLU A 130 12.92 22.10 -5.76
C GLU A 130 11.84 21.20 -5.21
N LYS A 131 10.57 21.47 -5.53
CA LYS A 131 9.47 20.60 -5.13
C LYS A 131 9.61 19.23 -5.77
N VAL A 132 9.71 18.21 -4.93
CA VAL A 132 9.71 16.80 -5.32
C VAL A 132 8.36 16.21 -4.93
N ALA A 133 7.73 15.49 -5.85
CA ALA A 133 6.42 14.88 -5.61
C ALA A 133 6.32 13.51 -6.26
N ILE A 134 5.86 12.53 -5.50
CA ILE A 134 5.43 11.25 -6.03
C ILE A 134 4.08 11.48 -6.70
N ARG A 135 3.98 11.22 -8.01
CA ARG A 135 2.76 11.48 -8.76
C ARG A 135 1.83 10.28 -8.80
N ARG A 136 2.36 9.13 -9.20
CA ARG A 136 1.58 7.91 -9.41
C ARG A 136 2.47 6.69 -9.42
N PHE A 137 1.86 5.52 -9.23
CA PHE A 137 2.56 4.24 -9.37
C PHE A 137 1.61 3.15 -9.83
N VAL A 138 2.18 2.06 -10.32
CA VAL A 138 1.50 0.79 -10.50
C VAL A 138 2.32 -0.29 -9.84
N ARG A 139 1.65 -1.27 -9.26
CA ARG A 139 2.25 -2.44 -8.65
C ARG A 139 1.54 -3.68 -9.15
N TYR A 140 2.29 -4.58 -9.73
CA TYR A 140 1.79 -5.89 -10.12
C TYR A 140 2.43 -6.97 -9.26
N GLU A 141 1.62 -7.90 -8.79
CA GLU A 141 2.08 -9.10 -8.12
C GLU A 141 1.52 -10.30 -8.86
N MET A 142 2.39 -11.24 -9.19
CA MET A 142 2.01 -12.42 -9.96
C MET A 142 0.88 -13.17 -9.22
N GLY A 143 -0.19 -13.45 -9.94
CA GLY A 143 -1.35 -14.16 -9.40
C GLY A 143 -2.33 -13.33 -8.60
N GLU A 144 -2.10 -12.03 -8.44
CA GLU A 144 -3.04 -11.15 -7.74
C GLU A 144 -4.37 -11.09 -8.50
N GLY A 145 -5.48 -11.27 -7.76
CA GLY A 145 -6.81 -11.28 -8.34
C GLY A 145 -7.21 -12.58 -9.03
N ILE A 146 -6.31 -13.54 -9.16
CA ILE A 146 -6.61 -14.87 -9.68
C ILE A 146 -6.98 -15.77 -8.50
N GLU A 147 -8.11 -16.49 -8.63
CA GLU A 147 -8.52 -17.48 -7.65
C GLU A 147 -7.46 -18.58 -7.53
N LYS A 148 -6.88 -18.71 -6.33
CA LYS A 148 -5.81 -19.68 -6.10
C LYS A 148 -6.37 -21.10 -6.13
N ARG A 149 -5.72 -22.01 -6.88
CA ARG A 149 -6.05 -23.44 -6.97
C ARG A 149 -6.01 -24.22 -5.66
N LYS A 150 -5.69 -23.59 -4.53
CA LYS A 150 -5.62 -24.28 -3.23
C LYS A 150 -6.91 -24.99 -2.84
N ASP A 151 -8.05 -24.37 -3.10
CA ASP A 151 -9.35 -24.96 -2.76
C ASP A 151 -9.70 -26.12 -3.71
N ASP A 152 -9.44 -25.96 -5.01
CA ASP A 152 -9.61 -27.03 -6.01
C ASP A 152 -8.69 -28.22 -5.72
N TYR A 153 -7.46 -27.96 -5.33
CA TYR A 153 -6.49 -29.00 -5.00
C TYR A 153 -6.90 -29.83 -3.77
N LEU A 154 -7.39 -29.16 -2.72
CA LEU A 154 -7.94 -29.83 -1.53
C LEU A 154 -9.23 -30.58 -1.85
N GLY A 155 -10.08 -30.01 -2.70
CA GLY A 155 -11.28 -30.65 -3.21
C GLY A 155 -10.97 -31.93 -4.00
N GLU A 156 -9.99 -31.87 -4.90
CA GLU A 156 -9.52 -33.04 -5.67
C GLU A 156 -8.96 -34.15 -4.78
N ILE A 157 -8.19 -33.80 -3.77
CA ILE A 157 -7.66 -34.77 -2.79
C ILE A 157 -8.80 -35.44 -2.03
N SER A 158 -9.78 -34.64 -1.57
CA SER A 158 -10.95 -35.18 -0.85
C SER A 158 -11.78 -36.10 -1.70
N GLU A 159 -12.01 -35.76 -2.97
CA GLU A 159 -12.72 -36.64 -3.93
C GLU A 159 -11.96 -37.93 -4.21
N ASN A 160 -10.65 -37.84 -4.38
CA ASN A 160 -9.80 -39.01 -4.62
C ASN A 160 -9.79 -39.95 -3.40
N LEU A 161 -9.72 -39.40 -2.19
CA LEU A 161 -9.80 -40.18 -0.95
C LEU A 161 -11.17 -40.87 -0.82
N ALA A 162 -12.25 -40.16 -1.13
CA ALA A 162 -13.60 -40.72 -1.10
C ALA A 162 -13.77 -41.87 -2.11
N LYS A 163 -13.23 -41.73 -3.33
CA LYS A 163 -13.21 -42.79 -4.35
C LYS A 163 -12.41 -44.00 -3.92
N MET A 164 -11.28 -43.81 -3.25
CA MET A 164 -10.46 -44.89 -2.72
C MET A 164 -11.19 -45.70 -1.63
N GLN A 165 -11.98 -45.02 -0.79
CA GLN A 165 -12.78 -45.69 0.26
C GLN A 165 -13.96 -46.46 -0.26
N GLN A 166 -14.51 -46.10 -1.43
CA GLN A 166 -15.63 -46.82 -2.07
C GLN A 166 -15.17 -48.09 -2.82
N ASN A 167 -13.90 -48.18 -3.21
CA ASN A 167 -13.33 -49.26 -3.96
C ASN A 167 -12.53 -50.27 -3.12
N GLY A 168 -12.59 -50.10 -1.80
CA GLY A 168 -11.89 -50.99 -0.85
C GLY A 168 -12.82 -52.00 -0.17
#